data_ce832fe0e8f1a70b2ff180e05bd067dd
#
_entry.id   ce832fe0e8f1a70b2ff180e05bd067dd
#
_cell.length_a   1.000
_cell.length_b   1.000
_cell.length_c   1.000
_cell.angle_alpha   90.00
_cell.angle_beta   90.00
_cell.angle_gamma   90.00
#
_symmetry.space_group_name_H-M   'P 1'
#
loop_
_entity.id
_entity.type
_entity.pdbx_description
1 polymer ?
#
loop_
_entity_poly.entity_id
_entity_poly.type
_entity_poly.pdbx_seq_one_letter_code
_entity_poly.pdbx_strand_id
1 'polypeptide(L)'
;MGKTGKVVSKPAYRRMQTADSWRNLMLRAGIGAGSADDGGHYAVNYTSRDRPQLDAAYRSNWMAMKMVSLPAIDMTREGVELGGSLTPDQIEVLNRCMRRRAIWKLLRDAIKWGRLYGGAVAVIDIQGHDPEWALTPEMVSRGTFRGLMVFDRWQAMPDGGDLITQPGRDFGLPCTYLVRPQNHNSQGFRVHHSRVIRFEGDALPMYQRAGENYWGQSVLESTWDRLMSFDSATIGAGQLIKKAHLRVAKVKGLRQIVAQGGDALDAVANQFRAIRMLQNSEGLTVLDADDEMQFHSYAFSGLSDLIIQFGQQLSGASNIPMVRLFGQSPVGMNATGESDLRNYYDYIAGEQESTLREPLELLLDIMCRSELGAAVPGATLDFAPLWQLSGEERATTGGAITDTIIRAHEAGLIQPQTALREMQQLGEPLGMWTNISEEDFAAATVPMPPAPEGLAPPGAPDEPKPI
;
A
#
# COMPACT_ATOMS: atom_id res chain seq x y z
N MET A 1 66.07 22.19 -26.69
CA MET A 1 64.97 23.05 -27.13
C MET A 1 63.84 22.91 -26.08
N GLY A 2 63.79 23.89 -25.17
CA GLY A 2 62.83 23.90 -24.06
C GLY A 2 61.47 24.39 -24.53
N LYS A 3 60.40 23.73 -24.09
CA LYS A 3 59.06 24.25 -24.18
C LYS A 3 58.67 24.86 -22.81
N THR A 4 58.63 26.20 -22.83
CA THR A 4 58.19 27.05 -21.73
C THR A 4 56.70 26.82 -21.46
N GLY A 5 56.39 26.32 -20.27
CA GLY A 5 55.03 26.29 -19.75
C GLY A 5 54.52 27.73 -19.53
N LYS A 6 53.37 28.08 -20.13
CA LYS A 6 52.68 29.33 -19.87
C LYS A 6 52.17 29.35 -18.44
N VAL A 7 52.76 30.16 -17.59
CA VAL A 7 52.24 30.50 -16.26
C VAL A 7 50.99 31.34 -16.46
N VAL A 8 49.85 30.82 -16.01
CA VAL A 8 48.58 31.56 -16.00
C VAL A 8 48.70 32.75 -15.06
N SER A 9 48.41 33.94 -15.55
CA SER A 9 48.62 35.22 -14.86
C SER A 9 47.80 35.32 -13.55
N LYS A 10 48.46 35.80 -12.49
CA LYS A 10 47.87 36.01 -11.14
C LYS A 10 46.50 36.71 -11.08
N PRO A 11 46.12 37.62 -12.01
CA PRO A 11 44.79 38.24 -11.94
C PRO A 11 43.62 37.31 -12.27
N ALA A 12 43.81 36.26 -13.08
CA ALA A 12 42.75 35.30 -13.39
C ALA A 12 42.43 34.38 -12.18
N TYR A 13 43.44 33.96 -11.45
CA TYR A 13 43.30 33.16 -10.25
C TYR A 13 42.58 33.90 -9.12
N ARG A 14 42.83 35.20 -8.95
CA ARG A 14 42.17 36.06 -7.95
C ARG A 14 40.70 36.31 -8.27
N ARG A 15 40.32 36.39 -9.56
CA ARG A 15 38.93 36.51 -9.99
C ARG A 15 38.15 35.21 -9.79
N MET A 16 38.76 34.06 -10.03
CA MET A 16 38.13 32.77 -9.77
C MET A 16 37.86 32.54 -8.26
N GLN A 17 38.81 32.86 -7.38
CA GLN A 17 38.64 32.75 -5.94
C GLN A 17 37.51 33.66 -5.38
N THR A 18 37.39 34.89 -5.89
CA THR A 18 36.35 35.81 -5.45
C THR A 18 34.97 35.40 -5.95
N ALA A 19 34.84 34.86 -7.15
CA ALA A 19 33.59 34.35 -7.68
C ALA A 19 33.13 33.07 -6.91
N ASP A 20 34.07 32.20 -6.58
CA ASP A 20 33.81 30.98 -5.85
C ASP A 20 33.46 31.25 -4.36
N SER A 21 34.13 32.19 -3.72
CA SER A 21 33.81 32.64 -2.36
C SER A 21 32.45 33.37 -2.29
N TRP A 22 32.08 34.11 -3.32
CA TRP A 22 30.77 34.77 -3.41
C TRP A 22 29.66 33.76 -3.65
N ARG A 23 29.85 32.78 -4.52
CA ARG A 23 28.90 31.64 -4.68
C ARG A 23 28.74 30.86 -3.40
N ASN A 24 29.80 30.55 -2.68
CA ASN A 24 29.77 29.90 -1.40
C ASN A 24 29.03 30.70 -0.31
N LEU A 25 29.18 32.05 -0.31
CA LEU A 25 28.43 32.91 0.60
C LEU A 25 26.93 32.92 0.29
N MET A 26 26.56 32.99 -1.00
CA MET A 26 25.18 32.93 -1.47
C MET A 26 24.53 31.59 -1.15
N LEU A 27 25.22 30.46 -1.35
CA LEU A 27 24.76 29.12 -0.98
C LEU A 27 24.56 29.00 0.54
N ARG A 28 25.48 29.56 1.35
CA ARG A 28 25.32 29.60 2.83
C ARG A 28 24.20 30.53 3.29
N ALA A 29 23.89 31.54 2.54
CA ALA A 29 22.77 32.46 2.78
C ALA A 29 21.41 31.92 2.26
N GLY A 30 21.40 30.71 1.66
CA GLY A 30 20.19 30.12 1.10
C GLY A 30 19.72 30.75 -0.22
N ILE A 31 20.55 31.64 -0.80
CA ILE A 31 20.23 32.29 -2.07
C ILE A 31 20.79 31.41 -3.20
N GLY A 32 19.90 30.77 -3.96
CA GLY A 32 20.25 29.91 -5.11
C GLY A 32 20.30 28.41 -4.82
N ALA A 33 19.93 27.98 -3.63
CA ALA A 33 19.67 26.58 -3.34
C ALA A 33 18.16 26.35 -3.40
N GLY A 34 17.65 25.80 -4.51
CA GLY A 34 16.27 25.42 -4.65
C GLY A 34 15.30 26.58 -4.47
N SER A 35 15.23 27.48 -5.43
CA SER A 35 14.15 28.48 -5.47
C SER A 35 12.82 27.76 -5.56
N ALA A 36 11.76 28.34 -4.96
CA ALA A 36 10.40 27.84 -5.06
C ALA A 36 9.92 27.63 -6.51
N ASP A 37 10.61 28.18 -7.48
CA ASP A 37 10.38 28.00 -8.92
C ASP A 37 10.76 26.58 -9.43
N ASP A 38 11.62 25.84 -8.71
CA ASP A 38 12.01 24.47 -9.09
C ASP A 38 10.94 23.41 -8.76
N GLY A 39 9.96 23.77 -7.97
CA GLY A 39 8.90 22.84 -7.52
C GLY A 39 7.88 22.43 -8.59
N GLY A 40 7.96 22.99 -9.80
CA GLY A 40 7.03 22.73 -10.91
C GLY A 40 7.67 22.09 -12.15
N HIS A 41 8.95 21.75 -12.12
CA HIS A 41 9.63 21.18 -13.27
C HIS A 41 9.68 19.66 -13.22
N TYR A 42 9.07 19.03 -14.22
CA TYR A 42 9.19 17.58 -14.44
C TYR A 42 10.55 17.29 -15.11
N ALA A 43 11.30 16.35 -14.55
CA ALA A 43 12.58 15.95 -15.13
C ALA A 43 12.37 15.31 -16.50
N VAL A 44 13.02 15.85 -17.54
CA VAL A 44 12.95 15.31 -18.92
C VAL A 44 13.65 13.94 -18.99
N ASN A 45 14.75 13.78 -18.25
CA ASN A 45 15.49 12.53 -18.13
C ASN A 45 15.28 11.97 -16.71
N TYR A 46 14.13 11.32 -16.51
CA TYR A 46 13.80 10.71 -15.24
C TYR A 46 14.64 9.45 -15.05
N THR A 47 15.29 9.35 -13.90
CA THR A 47 16.01 8.14 -13.46
C THR A 47 15.33 7.60 -12.24
N SER A 48 14.87 6.35 -12.31
CA SER A 48 14.25 5.67 -11.17
C SER A 48 15.24 5.53 -10.01
N ARG A 49 14.72 5.55 -8.80
CA ARG A 49 15.53 5.40 -7.59
C ARG A 49 16.11 3.99 -7.51
N ASP A 50 17.33 3.94 -7.02
CA ASP A 50 18.03 2.69 -6.82
C ASP A 50 17.51 1.92 -5.58
N ARG A 51 17.88 0.65 -5.48
CA ARG A 51 17.48 -0.23 -4.38
C ARG A 51 17.81 0.35 -3.00
N PRO A 52 19.03 0.86 -2.71
CA PRO A 52 19.36 1.44 -1.41
C PRO A 52 18.47 2.61 -1.00
N GLN A 53 18.06 3.47 -1.94
CA GLN A 53 17.17 4.59 -1.68
C GLN A 53 15.76 4.11 -1.31
N LEU A 54 15.22 3.13 -2.05
CA LEU A 54 13.91 2.54 -1.78
C LEU A 54 13.91 1.76 -0.45
N ASP A 55 14.96 1.00 -0.18
CA ASP A 55 15.15 0.29 1.09
C ASP A 55 15.22 1.26 2.27
N ALA A 56 15.95 2.35 2.12
CA ALA A 56 16.05 3.38 3.16
C ALA A 56 14.69 4.02 3.43
N ALA A 57 13.91 4.38 2.38
CA ALA A 57 12.58 4.93 2.53
C ALA A 57 11.64 3.95 3.22
N TYR A 58 11.60 2.70 2.77
CA TYR A 58 10.73 1.67 3.35
C TYR A 58 11.03 1.36 4.82
N ARG A 59 12.32 1.36 5.21
CA ARG A 59 12.76 1.02 6.56
C ARG A 59 12.67 2.19 7.55
N SER A 60 12.88 3.41 7.09
CA SER A 60 12.96 4.59 7.95
C SER A 60 11.68 5.42 7.98
N ASN A 61 10.82 5.32 6.95
CA ASN A 61 9.60 6.09 6.84
C ASN A 61 8.37 5.18 6.95
N TRP A 62 7.62 5.34 8.04
CA TRP A 62 6.43 4.53 8.31
C TRP A 62 5.31 4.73 7.28
N MET A 63 5.22 5.92 6.65
CA MET A 63 4.27 6.19 5.57
C MET A 63 4.64 5.42 4.31
N ALA A 64 5.91 5.48 3.88
CA ALA A 64 6.40 4.70 2.75
C ALA A 64 6.13 3.20 2.96
N MET A 65 6.39 2.69 4.19
CA MET A 65 6.09 1.30 4.53
C MET A 65 4.59 0.99 4.40
N LYS A 66 3.70 1.88 4.88
CA LYS A 66 2.25 1.69 4.76
C LYS A 66 1.77 1.76 3.31
N MET A 67 2.25 2.72 2.52
CA MET A 67 1.88 2.88 1.10
C MET A 67 2.23 1.65 0.26
N VAL A 68 3.33 0.99 0.57
CA VAL A 68 3.73 -0.28 -0.07
C VAL A 68 2.91 -1.45 0.47
N SER A 69 2.72 -1.53 1.78
CA SER A 69 2.24 -2.75 2.43
C SER A 69 0.72 -2.86 2.52
N LEU A 70 -0.01 -1.75 2.71
CA LEU A 70 -1.46 -1.79 2.93
C LEU A 70 -2.23 -2.41 1.76
N PRO A 71 -2.03 -1.97 0.49
CA PRO A 71 -2.74 -2.59 -0.63
C PRO A 71 -2.43 -4.09 -0.77
N ALA A 72 -1.18 -4.49 -0.59
CA ALA A 72 -0.80 -5.90 -0.64
C ALA A 72 -1.45 -6.74 0.47
N ILE A 73 -1.60 -6.18 1.67
CA ILE A 73 -2.31 -6.82 2.79
C ILE A 73 -3.79 -6.92 2.44
N ASP A 74 -4.40 -5.84 1.98
CA ASP A 74 -5.84 -5.78 1.71
C ASP A 74 -6.23 -6.69 0.53
N MET A 75 -5.39 -6.80 -0.52
CA MET A 75 -5.59 -7.74 -1.63
C MET A 75 -5.55 -9.22 -1.22
N THR A 76 -4.89 -9.55 -0.11
CA THR A 76 -4.62 -10.95 0.26
C THR A 76 -5.20 -11.37 1.60
N ARG A 77 -5.93 -10.51 2.30
CA ARG A 77 -6.38 -10.78 3.67
C ARG A 77 -7.57 -11.73 3.74
N GLU A 78 -8.54 -11.59 2.83
CA GLU A 78 -9.78 -12.36 2.85
C GLU A 78 -9.64 -13.67 2.04
N GLY A 79 -8.68 -13.72 1.10
CA GLY A 79 -8.45 -14.91 0.27
C GLY A 79 -9.49 -15.07 -0.83
N VAL A 80 -9.77 -16.33 -1.18
CA VAL A 80 -10.75 -16.69 -2.21
C VAL A 80 -11.66 -17.79 -1.70
N GLU A 81 -12.86 -17.81 -2.22
CA GLU A 81 -13.83 -18.89 -2.10
C GLU A 81 -13.70 -19.80 -3.31
N LEU A 82 -13.52 -21.09 -3.07
CA LEU A 82 -13.43 -22.11 -4.12
C LEU A 82 -14.79 -22.72 -4.34
N GLY A 83 -15.16 -22.90 -5.60
CA GLY A 83 -16.50 -23.38 -5.97
C GLY A 83 -16.56 -24.10 -7.30
N GLY A 84 -17.68 -23.98 -7.97
CA GLY A 84 -17.94 -24.62 -9.25
C GLY A 84 -18.16 -26.13 -9.10
N SER A 85 -17.42 -26.91 -9.85
CA SER A 85 -17.51 -28.39 -9.85
C SER A 85 -16.71 -29.07 -8.73
N LEU A 86 -16.12 -28.30 -7.80
CA LEU A 86 -15.36 -28.84 -6.66
C LEU A 86 -16.29 -29.37 -5.58
N THR A 87 -16.01 -30.55 -5.06
CA THR A 87 -16.72 -31.10 -3.90
C THR A 87 -16.20 -30.46 -2.58
N PRO A 88 -16.97 -30.43 -1.50
CA PRO A 88 -16.55 -29.89 -0.20
C PRO A 88 -15.23 -30.48 0.31
N ASP A 89 -15.02 -31.80 0.14
CA ASP A 89 -13.77 -32.48 0.52
C ASP A 89 -12.57 -32.00 -0.30
N GLN A 90 -12.78 -31.79 -1.61
CA GLN A 90 -11.74 -31.26 -2.50
C GLN A 90 -11.39 -29.81 -2.13
N ILE A 91 -12.37 -28.98 -1.83
CA ILE A 91 -12.19 -27.60 -1.35
C ILE A 91 -11.34 -27.60 -0.07
N GLU A 92 -11.65 -28.48 0.88
CA GLU A 92 -10.87 -28.58 2.12
C GLU A 92 -9.42 -28.98 1.86
N VAL A 93 -9.16 -29.95 0.96
CA VAL A 93 -7.80 -30.37 0.57
C VAL A 93 -7.04 -29.21 -0.05
N LEU A 94 -7.64 -28.47 -0.98
CA LEU A 94 -7.01 -27.33 -1.65
C LEU A 94 -6.73 -26.18 -0.66
N ASN A 95 -7.68 -25.84 0.20
CA ASN A 95 -7.47 -24.83 1.25
C ASN A 95 -6.37 -25.24 2.23
N ARG A 96 -6.27 -26.53 2.57
CA ARG A 96 -5.17 -27.06 3.39
C ARG A 96 -3.82 -26.95 2.66
N CYS A 97 -3.79 -27.20 1.36
CA CYS A 97 -2.63 -27.00 0.52
C CYS A 97 -2.16 -25.54 0.53
N MET A 98 -3.07 -24.58 0.28
CA MET A 98 -2.77 -23.15 0.31
C MET A 98 -2.20 -22.72 1.67
N ARG A 99 -2.79 -23.16 2.79
CA ARG A 99 -2.29 -22.85 4.14
C ARG A 99 -0.93 -23.48 4.40
N ARG A 100 -0.74 -24.76 4.09
CA ARG A 100 0.53 -25.48 4.32
C ARG A 100 1.70 -24.88 3.55
N ARG A 101 1.46 -24.40 2.33
CA ARG A 101 2.46 -23.77 1.45
C ARG A 101 2.52 -22.26 1.60
N ALA A 102 1.76 -21.69 2.53
CA ALA A 102 1.70 -20.25 2.82
C ALA A 102 1.48 -19.38 1.56
N ILE A 103 0.66 -19.84 0.61
CA ILE A 103 0.45 -19.19 -0.71
C ILE A 103 0.09 -17.72 -0.54
N TRP A 104 -0.89 -17.39 0.30
CA TRP A 104 -1.31 -16.00 0.53
C TRP A 104 -0.22 -15.11 1.11
N LYS A 105 0.64 -15.65 1.98
CA LYS A 105 1.79 -14.92 2.51
C LYS A 105 2.79 -14.62 1.41
N LEU A 106 3.11 -15.60 0.57
CA LEU A 106 4.08 -15.46 -0.51
C LEU A 106 3.57 -14.51 -1.60
N LEU A 107 2.30 -14.57 -1.97
CA LEU A 107 1.67 -13.61 -2.88
C LEU A 107 1.71 -12.19 -2.30
N ARG A 108 1.36 -12.03 -1.02
CA ARG A 108 1.48 -10.74 -0.32
C ARG A 108 2.89 -10.17 -0.37
N ASP A 109 3.88 -11.00 -0.12
CA ASP A 109 5.29 -10.57 -0.16
C ASP A 109 5.70 -10.22 -1.59
N ALA A 110 5.26 -10.97 -2.61
CA ALA A 110 5.51 -10.65 -4.01
C ALA A 110 4.87 -9.33 -4.43
N ILE A 111 3.62 -9.08 -4.05
CA ILE A 111 2.94 -7.79 -4.30
C ILE A 111 3.68 -6.64 -3.60
N LYS A 112 4.09 -6.82 -2.34
CA LYS A 112 4.87 -5.80 -1.61
C LYS A 112 6.17 -5.45 -2.32
N TRP A 113 6.93 -6.45 -2.74
CA TRP A 113 8.20 -6.21 -3.42
C TRP A 113 7.99 -5.66 -4.82
N GLY A 114 6.93 -6.08 -5.53
CA GLY A 114 6.51 -5.47 -6.79
C GLY A 114 6.22 -3.98 -6.61
N ARG A 115 5.43 -3.62 -5.62
CA ARG A 115 5.11 -2.22 -5.29
C ARG A 115 6.31 -1.42 -4.81
N LEU A 116 7.17 -2.00 -3.97
CA LEU A 116 8.36 -1.30 -3.45
C LEU A 116 9.40 -1.05 -4.52
N TYR A 117 9.70 -2.06 -5.31
CA TYR A 117 10.83 -2.02 -6.24
C TYR A 117 10.43 -1.83 -7.70
N GLY A 118 9.14 -1.77 -7.99
CA GLY A 118 8.62 -1.72 -9.36
C GLY A 118 8.54 -3.08 -10.04
N GLY A 119 9.03 -4.14 -9.42
CA GLY A 119 8.95 -5.49 -9.95
C GLY A 119 9.33 -6.58 -8.97
N ALA A 120 8.59 -7.68 -9.01
CA ALA A 120 8.87 -8.92 -8.29
C ALA A 120 8.29 -10.11 -9.05
N VAL A 121 8.75 -11.28 -8.74
CA VAL A 121 8.24 -12.54 -9.28
C VAL A 121 7.92 -13.53 -8.18
N ALA A 122 6.85 -14.29 -8.39
CA ALA A 122 6.63 -15.55 -7.68
C ALA A 122 6.84 -16.69 -8.67
N VAL A 123 7.86 -17.49 -8.45
CA VAL A 123 8.23 -18.64 -9.28
C VAL A 123 7.50 -19.87 -8.76
N ILE A 124 6.80 -20.58 -9.65
CA ILE A 124 6.10 -21.83 -9.35
C ILE A 124 7.11 -22.98 -9.29
N ASP A 125 7.27 -23.58 -8.10
CA ASP A 125 8.20 -24.68 -7.86
C ASP A 125 7.50 -26.04 -8.00
N ILE A 126 7.92 -26.82 -9.00
CA ILE A 126 7.44 -28.18 -9.27
C ILE A 126 8.60 -29.15 -9.13
N GLN A 127 8.48 -30.11 -8.26
CA GLN A 127 9.51 -31.14 -8.01
C GLN A 127 9.78 -32.00 -9.25
N GLY A 128 11.05 -32.19 -9.57
CA GLY A 128 11.48 -33.01 -10.67
C GLY A 128 11.43 -32.33 -12.04
N HIS A 129 11.09 -31.06 -12.10
CA HIS A 129 11.09 -30.28 -13.33
C HIS A 129 12.20 -29.22 -13.28
N ASP A 130 12.95 -29.09 -14.36
CA ASP A 130 13.92 -28.03 -14.52
C ASP A 130 13.17 -26.67 -14.65
N PRO A 131 13.50 -25.65 -13.86
CA PRO A 131 12.87 -24.34 -13.96
C PRO A 131 13.03 -23.64 -15.32
N GLU A 132 14.05 -23.99 -16.11
CA GLU A 132 14.27 -23.45 -17.45
C GLU A 132 13.25 -23.96 -18.49
N TRP A 133 12.59 -25.08 -18.21
CA TRP A 133 11.59 -25.62 -19.12
C TRP A 133 10.23 -24.94 -18.96
N ALA A 134 9.55 -24.77 -20.09
CA ALA A 134 8.17 -24.28 -20.08
C ALA A 134 7.29 -25.16 -19.18
N LEU A 135 6.43 -24.53 -18.40
CA LEU A 135 5.43 -25.19 -17.57
C LEU A 135 4.09 -25.17 -18.27
N THR A 136 3.53 -26.34 -18.49
CA THR A 136 2.11 -26.51 -18.80
C THR A 136 1.46 -27.28 -17.63
N PRO A 137 0.22 -26.94 -17.24
CA PRO A 137 -0.43 -27.62 -16.12
C PRO A 137 -0.50 -29.13 -16.26
N GLU A 138 -0.59 -29.66 -17.50
CA GLU A 138 -0.65 -31.08 -17.81
C GLU A 138 0.60 -31.87 -17.38
N MET A 139 1.73 -31.19 -17.24
CA MET A 139 2.99 -31.81 -16.80
C MET A 139 3.03 -32.03 -15.28
N VAL A 140 2.11 -31.43 -14.54
CA VAL A 140 2.10 -31.53 -13.08
C VAL A 140 1.54 -32.87 -12.63
N SER A 141 2.38 -33.66 -11.97
CA SER A 141 2.03 -34.96 -11.39
C SER A 141 1.61 -34.83 -9.93
N ARG A 142 0.95 -35.84 -9.40
CA ARG A 142 0.49 -35.86 -8.01
C ARG A 142 1.64 -35.66 -7.02
N GLY A 143 1.46 -34.70 -6.10
CA GLY A 143 2.41 -34.39 -5.04
C GLY A 143 3.64 -33.57 -5.45
N THR A 144 3.75 -33.15 -6.72
CA THR A 144 4.96 -32.46 -7.22
C THR A 144 4.98 -30.94 -6.99
N PHE A 145 3.84 -30.30 -6.77
CA PHE A 145 3.79 -28.87 -6.46
C PHE A 145 4.39 -28.59 -5.07
N ARG A 146 5.45 -27.78 -5.01
CA ARG A 146 6.15 -27.42 -3.77
C ARG A 146 5.70 -26.08 -3.18
N GLY A 147 5.23 -25.16 -4.01
CA GLY A 147 4.81 -23.83 -3.61
C GLY A 147 5.37 -22.75 -4.52
N LEU A 148 5.55 -21.57 -3.96
CA LEU A 148 6.07 -20.40 -4.65
C LEU A 148 7.41 -19.97 -4.05
N MET A 149 8.30 -19.43 -4.89
CA MET A 149 9.52 -18.75 -4.46
C MET A 149 9.44 -17.29 -4.92
N VAL A 150 9.62 -16.35 -4.00
CA VAL A 150 9.47 -14.92 -4.27
C VAL A 150 10.83 -14.24 -4.39
N PHE A 151 11.02 -13.48 -5.47
CA PHE A 151 12.23 -12.72 -5.76
C PHE A 151 11.88 -11.32 -6.23
N ASP A 152 12.68 -10.34 -5.84
CA ASP A 152 12.57 -8.97 -6.33
C ASP A 152 13.21 -8.80 -7.72
N ARG A 153 12.99 -7.65 -8.37
CA ARG A 153 13.48 -7.33 -9.72
C ARG A 153 15.01 -7.39 -9.87
N TRP A 154 15.77 -7.20 -8.80
CA TRP A 154 17.24 -7.29 -8.83
C TRP A 154 17.74 -8.72 -8.66
N GLN A 155 16.92 -9.57 -8.07
CA GLN A 155 17.20 -11.00 -7.97
C GLN A 155 16.73 -11.76 -9.20
N ALA A 156 15.64 -11.33 -9.85
CA ALA A 156 15.08 -11.92 -11.06
C ALA A 156 15.24 -10.95 -12.24
N MET A 157 16.31 -11.08 -12.98
CA MET A 157 16.62 -10.23 -14.13
C MET A 157 16.24 -10.92 -15.45
N PRO A 158 15.79 -10.19 -16.48
CA PRO A 158 15.67 -10.73 -17.84
C PRO A 158 17.00 -11.37 -18.29
N ASP A 159 16.95 -12.54 -18.88
CA ASP A 159 18.13 -13.24 -19.40
C ASP A 159 18.17 -13.19 -20.93
N GLY A 160 19.30 -12.73 -21.47
CA GLY A 160 19.64 -12.84 -22.89
C GLY A 160 18.89 -11.94 -23.86
N GLY A 161 17.97 -11.11 -23.45
CA GLY A 161 17.24 -10.18 -24.32
C GLY A 161 16.19 -10.85 -25.21
N ASP A 162 15.92 -12.14 -25.04
CA ASP A 162 14.87 -12.84 -25.76
C ASP A 162 13.51 -12.43 -25.22
N LEU A 163 12.72 -11.78 -26.08
CA LEU A 163 11.37 -11.34 -25.76
C LEU A 163 10.34 -12.26 -26.41
N ILE A 164 9.18 -12.36 -25.77
CA ILE A 164 8.03 -13.07 -26.32
C ILE A 164 7.52 -12.30 -27.53
N THR A 165 7.63 -12.90 -28.70
CA THR A 165 7.22 -12.31 -29.99
C THR A 165 5.86 -12.77 -30.47
N GLN A 166 5.28 -13.78 -29.81
CA GLN A 166 3.93 -14.22 -30.15
C GLN A 166 2.89 -13.22 -29.67
N PRO A 167 1.89 -12.87 -30.51
CA PRO A 167 0.81 -12.00 -30.09
C PRO A 167 0.06 -12.61 -28.91
N GLY A 168 -0.11 -11.81 -27.85
CA GLY A 168 -0.77 -12.23 -26.62
C GLY A 168 -0.50 -11.25 -25.50
N ARG A 169 -0.96 -11.58 -24.30
CA ARG A 169 -0.81 -10.76 -23.11
C ARG A 169 0.66 -10.46 -22.76
N ASP A 170 1.52 -11.46 -22.90
CA ASP A 170 2.92 -11.35 -22.52
C ASP A 170 3.83 -10.86 -23.65
N PHE A 171 3.24 -10.38 -24.76
CA PHE A 171 3.98 -9.83 -25.89
C PHE A 171 4.97 -8.75 -25.46
N GLY A 172 6.22 -8.90 -25.85
CA GLY A 172 7.28 -7.95 -25.50
C GLY A 172 7.86 -8.12 -24.08
N LEU A 173 7.40 -9.08 -23.31
CA LEU A 173 8.01 -9.43 -22.02
C LEU A 173 9.16 -10.44 -22.19
N PRO A 174 10.09 -10.53 -21.22
CA PRO A 174 11.19 -11.49 -21.25
C PRO A 174 10.69 -12.93 -21.26
N CYS A 175 11.27 -13.75 -22.14
CA CYS A 175 10.98 -15.18 -22.22
C CYS A 175 11.59 -15.97 -21.06
N THR A 176 12.76 -15.56 -20.59
CA THR A 176 13.51 -16.24 -19.53
C THR A 176 14.04 -15.23 -18.51
N TYR A 177 14.04 -15.62 -17.25
CA TYR A 177 14.59 -14.83 -16.14
C TYR A 177 15.77 -15.54 -15.52
N LEU A 178 16.87 -14.82 -15.31
CA LEU A 178 17.98 -15.28 -14.50
C LEU A 178 17.72 -14.90 -13.04
N VAL A 179 17.44 -15.89 -12.21
CA VAL A 179 17.22 -15.71 -10.78
C VAL A 179 18.53 -15.93 -10.03
N ARG A 180 18.97 -14.92 -9.29
CA ARG A 180 20.16 -14.96 -8.43
C ARG A 180 19.76 -14.65 -6.99
N PRO A 181 19.48 -15.67 -6.17
CA PRO A 181 19.24 -15.47 -4.75
C PRO A 181 20.47 -14.83 -4.10
N GLN A 182 20.26 -13.85 -3.21
CA GLN A 182 21.38 -13.11 -2.57
C GLN A 182 22.12 -13.90 -1.48
N ASN A 183 21.89 -15.19 -1.37
CA ASN A 183 22.64 -16.04 -0.46
C ASN A 183 24.03 -16.34 -1.04
N HIS A 184 25.07 -16.11 -0.27
CA HIS A 184 26.48 -16.20 -0.69
C HIS A 184 26.91 -17.53 -1.34
N ASN A 185 26.09 -18.58 -1.29
CA ASN A 185 26.37 -19.91 -1.82
C ASN A 185 25.40 -20.41 -2.90
N SER A 186 24.42 -19.64 -3.34
CA SER A 186 23.47 -20.11 -4.35
C SER A 186 23.94 -19.73 -5.75
N GLN A 187 24.15 -20.72 -6.59
CA GLN A 187 24.27 -20.52 -8.02
C GLN A 187 22.94 -19.98 -8.55
N GLY A 188 23.00 -18.98 -9.45
CA GLY A 188 21.83 -18.52 -10.16
C GLY A 188 21.23 -19.63 -11.02
N PHE A 189 19.93 -19.59 -11.25
CA PHE A 189 19.23 -20.50 -12.13
C PHE A 189 18.29 -19.73 -13.07
N ARG A 190 18.02 -20.31 -14.23
CA ARG A 190 17.12 -19.74 -15.22
C ARG A 190 15.70 -20.23 -14.98
N VAL A 191 14.73 -19.36 -15.26
CA VAL A 191 13.30 -19.67 -15.11
C VAL A 191 12.57 -19.24 -16.36
N HIS A 192 11.83 -20.14 -16.95
CA HIS A 192 10.95 -19.84 -18.08
C HIS A 192 9.76 -18.99 -17.64
N HIS A 193 9.33 -18.01 -18.47
CA HIS A 193 8.24 -17.08 -18.15
C HIS A 193 6.95 -17.78 -17.70
N SER A 194 6.60 -18.95 -18.29
CA SER A 194 5.39 -19.68 -17.92
C SER A 194 5.34 -20.20 -16.47
N ARG A 195 6.48 -20.14 -15.76
CA ARG A 195 6.58 -20.47 -14.32
C ARG A 195 6.59 -19.22 -13.44
N VAL A 196 6.49 -18.06 -14.03
CA VAL A 196 6.68 -16.77 -13.36
C VAL A 196 5.36 -16.02 -13.29
N ILE A 197 4.90 -15.77 -12.08
CA ILE A 197 3.83 -14.81 -11.82
C ILE A 197 4.52 -13.46 -11.57
N ARG A 198 4.26 -12.48 -12.44
CA ARG A 198 4.85 -11.15 -12.35
C ARG A 198 3.98 -10.24 -11.49
N PHE A 199 4.62 -9.48 -10.63
CA PHE A 199 4.02 -8.40 -9.87
C PHE A 199 4.78 -7.12 -10.16
N GLU A 200 4.08 -6.11 -10.62
CA GLU A 200 4.67 -4.82 -10.96
C GLU A 200 4.21 -3.76 -9.95
N GLY A 201 4.95 -2.65 -9.88
CA GLY A 201 4.49 -1.44 -9.21
C GLY A 201 3.61 -0.63 -10.15
N ASP A 202 3.89 0.69 -10.30
CA ASP A 202 3.18 1.51 -11.26
C ASP A 202 3.64 1.14 -12.68
N ALA A 203 2.66 0.94 -13.58
CA ALA A 203 2.95 0.57 -14.97
C ALA A 203 3.65 1.72 -15.71
N LEU A 204 4.63 1.38 -16.53
CA LEU A 204 5.34 2.32 -17.39
C LEU A 204 4.97 2.10 -18.86
N PRO A 205 4.98 3.17 -19.69
CA PRO A 205 4.89 3.04 -21.15
C PRO A 205 6.03 2.15 -21.68
N MET A 206 5.77 1.43 -22.78
CA MET A 206 6.67 0.41 -23.33
C MET A 206 8.11 0.91 -23.53
N TYR A 207 8.27 2.14 -24.03
CA TYR A 207 9.60 2.72 -24.24
C TYR A 207 10.40 2.89 -22.94
N GLN A 208 9.72 3.29 -21.85
CA GLN A 208 10.36 3.46 -20.54
C GLN A 208 10.65 2.12 -19.86
N ARG A 209 9.75 1.13 -20.05
CA ARG A 209 9.94 -0.24 -19.56
C ARG A 209 11.24 -0.88 -20.04
N ALA A 210 11.65 -0.61 -21.29
CA ALA A 210 12.90 -1.13 -21.82
C ALA A 210 14.14 -0.64 -21.01
N GLY A 211 14.12 0.62 -20.56
CA GLY A 211 15.14 1.18 -19.66
C GLY A 211 15.12 0.60 -18.25
N GLU A 212 13.98 0.09 -17.81
CA GLU A 212 13.76 -0.51 -16.48
C GLU A 212 13.83 -2.05 -16.49
N ASN A 213 14.51 -2.63 -17.47
CA ASN A 213 14.59 -4.10 -17.64
C ASN A 213 13.22 -4.76 -17.73
N TYR A 214 12.29 -4.13 -18.44
CA TYR A 214 10.89 -4.60 -18.62
C TYR A 214 10.06 -4.66 -17.34
N TRP A 215 10.46 -3.92 -16.30
CA TRP A 215 9.71 -3.75 -15.07
C TRP A 215 8.92 -2.42 -15.06
N GLY A 216 8.00 -2.31 -14.13
CA GLY A 216 7.36 -1.04 -13.78
C GLY A 216 8.27 -0.18 -12.87
N GLN A 217 7.71 0.88 -12.32
CA GLN A 217 8.37 1.71 -11.32
C GLN A 217 7.81 1.48 -9.92
N SER A 218 8.59 1.87 -8.90
CA SER A 218 8.11 1.85 -7.52
C SER A 218 6.90 2.77 -7.34
N VAL A 219 5.91 2.35 -6.56
CA VAL A 219 4.79 3.21 -6.16
C VAL A 219 5.24 4.43 -5.33
N LEU A 220 6.46 4.40 -4.81
CA LEU A 220 7.05 5.52 -4.09
C LEU A 220 7.57 6.61 -5.03
N GLU A 221 7.80 6.31 -6.32
CA GLU A 221 8.31 7.29 -7.28
C GLU A 221 7.33 8.45 -7.49
N SER A 222 6.08 8.13 -7.79
CA SER A 222 5.02 9.12 -8.01
C SER A 222 4.64 9.90 -6.76
N THR A 223 4.87 9.31 -5.59
CA THR A 223 4.48 9.89 -4.28
C THR A 223 5.64 10.54 -3.54
N TRP A 224 6.88 10.42 -4.03
CA TRP A 224 8.10 10.80 -3.32
C TRP A 224 8.12 12.25 -2.87
N ASP A 225 7.81 13.18 -3.76
CA ASP A 225 7.85 14.61 -3.45
C ASP A 225 6.81 14.98 -2.39
N ARG A 226 5.65 14.33 -2.42
CA ARG A 226 4.59 14.52 -1.40
C ARG A 226 4.98 13.94 -0.07
N LEU A 227 5.63 12.77 -0.08
CA LEU A 227 6.18 12.14 1.12
C LEU A 227 7.24 13.02 1.78
N MET A 228 8.19 13.53 1.00
CA MET A 228 9.24 14.45 1.49
C MET A 228 8.65 15.77 2.00
N SER A 229 7.63 16.29 1.34
CA SER A 229 6.95 17.51 1.77
C SER A 229 6.23 17.33 3.10
N PHE A 230 5.52 16.21 3.27
CA PHE A 230 4.86 15.85 4.52
C PHE A 230 5.88 15.68 5.67
N ASP A 231 6.97 14.95 5.45
CA ASP A 231 8.02 14.76 6.44
C ASP A 231 8.67 16.08 6.83
N SER A 232 8.99 16.92 5.84
CA SER A 232 9.58 18.23 6.08
C SER A 232 8.65 19.15 6.87
N ALA A 233 7.35 19.13 6.56
CA ALA A 233 6.34 19.91 7.28
C ALA A 233 6.21 19.43 8.74
N THR A 234 6.14 18.13 8.99
CA THR A 234 6.01 17.57 10.33
C THR A 234 7.26 17.77 11.18
N ILE A 235 8.45 17.60 10.59
CA ILE A 235 9.73 17.89 11.27
C ILE A 235 9.84 19.38 11.57
N GLY A 236 9.52 20.23 10.59
CA GLY A 236 9.52 21.68 10.73
C GLY A 236 8.57 22.15 11.83
N ALA A 237 7.36 21.59 11.88
CA ALA A 237 6.39 21.86 12.95
C ALA A 237 6.95 21.47 14.32
N GLY A 238 7.56 20.30 14.45
CA GLY A 238 8.19 19.88 15.70
C GLY A 238 9.34 20.78 16.13
N GLN A 239 10.13 21.28 15.17
CA GLN A 239 11.21 22.25 15.46
C GLN A 239 10.66 23.61 15.86
N LEU A 240 9.58 24.09 15.22
CA LEU A 240 8.93 25.33 15.60
C LEU A 240 8.36 25.27 17.01
N ILE A 241 7.72 24.17 17.39
CA ILE A 241 7.20 23.95 18.75
C ILE A 241 8.35 23.99 19.78
N LYS A 242 9.48 23.35 19.48
CA LYS A 242 10.67 23.39 20.34
C LYS A 242 11.27 24.80 20.46
N LYS A 243 11.13 25.63 19.42
CA LYS A 243 11.57 27.03 19.37
C LYS A 243 10.49 28.02 19.75
N ALA A 244 9.31 27.55 20.18
CA ALA A 244 8.14 28.39 20.49
C ALA A 244 8.43 29.48 21.53
N HIS A 245 9.43 29.28 22.36
CA HIS A 245 9.92 30.25 23.32
C HIS A 245 11.29 30.77 22.91
N LEU A 246 11.34 31.68 21.93
CA LEU A 246 12.59 32.33 21.60
C LEU A 246 12.98 33.28 22.75
N ARG A 247 14.10 32.96 23.37
CA ARG A 247 14.66 33.79 24.42
C ARG A 247 15.72 34.70 23.81
N VAL A 248 15.52 35.97 23.82
CA VAL A 248 16.49 36.97 23.34
C VAL A 248 17.11 37.63 24.58
N ALA A 249 18.39 37.41 24.81
CA ALA A 249 19.15 38.10 25.84
C ALA A 249 19.94 39.22 25.19
N LYS A 250 19.72 40.46 25.66
CA LYS A 250 20.50 41.64 25.26
C LYS A 250 21.60 41.84 26.29
N VAL A 251 22.84 41.68 25.86
CA VAL A 251 24.03 41.88 26.70
C VAL A 251 24.72 43.16 26.28
N LYS A 252 24.92 44.06 27.24
CA LYS A 252 25.58 45.34 27.00
C LYS A 252 27.07 45.12 26.62
N GLY A 253 27.47 45.70 25.49
CA GLY A 253 28.86 45.57 25.05
C GLY A 253 29.26 44.24 24.44
N LEU A 254 28.33 43.32 24.13
CA LEU A 254 28.62 41.99 23.59
C LEU A 254 29.64 41.99 22.41
N ARG A 255 29.54 42.99 21.51
CA ARG A 255 30.48 43.09 20.35
C ARG A 255 31.93 43.29 20.81
N GLN A 256 32.12 44.10 21.90
CA GLN A 256 33.47 44.37 22.45
C GLN A 256 34.00 43.10 23.16
N ILE A 257 33.17 42.43 23.92
CA ILE A 257 33.48 41.19 24.64
C ILE A 257 33.87 40.10 23.62
N VAL A 258 33.14 39.95 22.55
CA VAL A 258 33.44 38.98 21.49
C VAL A 258 34.71 39.35 20.73
N ALA A 259 35.01 40.64 20.53
CA ALA A 259 36.24 41.09 19.88
C ALA A 259 37.46 40.91 20.74
N GLN A 260 37.33 41.01 22.06
CA GLN A 260 38.43 40.79 23.04
C GLN A 260 38.71 39.27 23.21
N GLY A 261 37.70 38.41 23.08
CA GLY A 261 37.86 36.98 23.29
C GLY A 261 38.33 36.60 24.72
N GLY A 262 38.84 35.40 24.87
CA GLY A 262 39.42 34.90 26.11
C GLY A 262 38.48 34.91 27.33
N ASP A 263 38.98 35.24 28.52
CA ASP A 263 38.28 35.14 29.80
C ASP A 263 36.93 35.90 29.85
N ALA A 264 36.84 37.04 29.14
CA ALA A 264 35.61 37.83 29.13
C ALA A 264 34.47 37.11 28.36
N LEU A 265 34.78 36.45 27.24
CA LEU A 265 33.83 35.66 26.46
C LEU A 265 33.41 34.40 27.25
N ASP A 266 34.37 33.76 27.94
CA ASP A 266 34.10 32.59 28.76
C ASP A 266 33.24 32.93 29.99
N ALA A 267 33.40 34.11 30.58
CA ALA A 267 32.56 34.59 31.66
C ALA A 267 31.07 34.73 31.20
N VAL A 268 30.84 35.33 30.04
CA VAL A 268 29.47 35.45 29.45
C VAL A 268 28.91 34.07 29.15
N ALA A 269 29.71 33.16 28.56
CA ALA A 269 29.26 31.80 28.26
C ALA A 269 28.89 31.03 29.54
N ASN A 270 29.66 31.17 30.63
CA ASN A 270 29.37 30.57 31.91
C ASN A 270 28.13 31.18 32.58
N GLN A 271 27.91 32.47 32.47
CA GLN A 271 26.68 33.13 32.93
C GLN A 271 25.45 32.53 32.25
N PHE A 272 25.48 32.37 30.91
CA PHE A 272 24.34 31.73 30.18
C PHE A 272 24.15 30.25 30.52
N ARG A 273 25.24 29.52 30.81
CA ARG A 273 25.16 28.14 31.31
C ARG A 273 24.48 28.08 32.68
N ALA A 274 24.85 28.96 33.59
CA ALA A 274 24.26 29.04 34.93
C ALA A 274 22.77 29.43 34.86
N ILE A 275 22.40 30.44 34.05
CA ILE A 275 21.00 30.83 33.81
C ILE A 275 20.21 29.63 33.26
N ARG A 276 20.74 28.89 32.31
CA ARG A 276 20.10 27.71 31.74
C ARG A 276 19.88 26.59 32.75
N MET A 277 20.86 26.36 33.64
CA MET A 277 20.72 25.38 34.73
C MET A 277 19.63 25.78 35.73
N LEU A 278 19.60 27.04 36.15
CA LEU A 278 18.60 27.56 37.08
C LEU A 278 17.19 27.54 36.49
N GLN A 279 17.06 27.89 35.22
CA GLN A 279 15.77 27.83 34.53
C GLN A 279 15.23 26.40 34.38
N ASN A 280 16.08 25.42 34.16
CA ASN A 280 15.66 24.03 34.06
C ASN A 280 15.27 23.39 35.40
N SER A 281 15.89 23.85 36.50
CA SER A 281 15.69 23.25 37.84
C SER A 281 14.57 23.93 38.62
N GLU A 282 14.50 25.28 38.58
CA GLU A 282 13.64 26.05 39.48
C GLU A 282 12.78 27.13 38.76
N GLY A 283 12.89 27.25 37.44
CA GLY A 283 12.19 28.27 36.67
C GLY A 283 12.67 29.72 36.91
N LEU A 284 13.77 29.86 37.70
CA LEU A 284 14.31 31.19 38.08
C LEU A 284 15.25 31.70 36.98
N THR A 285 15.08 32.98 36.62
CA THR A 285 15.99 33.68 35.70
C THR A 285 16.67 34.81 36.49
N VAL A 286 18.02 34.72 36.60
CA VAL A 286 18.81 35.79 37.21
C VAL A 286 19.54 36.54 36.11
N LEU A 287 19.33 37.86 36.07
CA LEU A 287 19.92 38.80 35.08
C LEU A 287 20.65 39.90 35.83
N ASP A 288 21.67 40.48 35.18
CA ASP A 288 22.26 41.73 35.63
C ASP A 288 21.28 42.91 35.43
N ALA A 289 21.43 43.97 36.20
CA ALA A 289 20.54 45.13 36.14
C ALA A 289 20.53 45.80 34.75
N ASP A 290 21.66 45.66 34.00
CA ASP A 290 21.83 46.21 32.64
C ASP A 290 21.46 45.22 31.50
N ASP A 291 21.13 43.96 31.83
CA ASP A 291 20.77 42.91 30.86
C ASP A 291 19.27 42.83 30.72
N GLU A 292 18.79 42.69 29.50
CA GLU A 292 17.36 42.56 29.19
C GLU A 292 17.09 41.19 28.53
N MET A 293 16.10 40.47 29.05
CA MET A 293 15.64 39.21 28.45
C MET A 293 14.22 39.34 27.93
N GLN A 294 14.02 39.16 26.66
CA GLN A 294 12.72 39.20 26.01
C GLN A 294 12.25 37.78 25.65
N PHE A 295 11.00 37.48 25.99
CA PHE A 295 10.36 36.24 25.61
C PHE A 295 9.40 36.51 24.46
N HIS A 296 9.68 35.92 23.30
CA HIS A 296 8.77 35.95 22.17
C HIS A 296 8.07 34.62 22.08
N SER A 297 6.76 34.58 22.30
CA SER A 297 5.93 33.41 22.04
C SER A 297 5.33 33.51 20.65
N TYR A 298 5.49 32.46 19.85
CA TYR A 298 4.86 32.39 18.55
C TYR A 298 3.55 31.62 18.65
N ALA A 299 2.47 32.21 18.09
CA ALA A 299 1.23 31.47 17.88
C ALA A 299 1.31 30.66 16.59
N PHE A 300 0.99 29.38 16.68
CA PHE A 300 1.04 28.45 15.54
C PHE A 300 -0.36 28.17 14.99
N SER A 301 -1.21 29.20 14.89
CA SER A 301 -2.52 29.04 14.25
C SER A 301 -2.36 28.63 12.78
N GLY A 302 -3.14 27.63 12.35
CA GLY A 302 -3.11 27.12 10.96
C GLY A 302 -2.05 26.04 10.66
N LEU A 303 -1.11 25.77 11.58
CA LEU A 303 -0.11 24.70 11.35
C LEU A 303 -0.75 23.31 11.29
N SER A 304 -1.75 23.07 12.13
CA SER A 304 -2.53 21.83 12.12
C SER A 304 -3.22 21.61 10.78
N ASP A 305 -3.84 22.65 10.22
CA ASP A 305 -4.56 22.57 8.96
C ASP A 305 -3.61 22.29 7.78
N LEU A 306 -2.42 22.91 7.79
CA LEU A 306 -1.40 22.64 6.78
C LEU A 306 -0.94 21.19 6.82
N ILE A 307 -0.67 20.62 7.99
CA ILE A 307 -0.27 19.21 8.13
C ILE A 307 -1.38 18.28 7.62
N ILE A 308 -2.64 18.58 7.94
CA ILE A 308 -3.79 17.83 7.43
C ILE A 308 -3.85 17.91 5.91
N GLN A 309 -3.67 19.08 5.30
CA GLN A 309 -3.66 19.25 3.84
C GLN A 309 -2.53 18.45 3.17
N PHE A 310 -1.32 18.45 3.73
CA PHE A 310 -0.24 17.60 3.22
C PHE A 310 -0.57 16.11 3.36
N GLY A 311 -1.21 15.71 4.46
CA GLY A 311 -1.70 14.35 4.65
C GLY A 311 -2.76 13.95 3.61
N GLN A 312 -3.70 14.85 3.29
CA GLN A 312 -4.72 14.63 2.25
C GLN A 312 -4.08 14.49 0.85
N GLN A 313 -3.10 15.33 0.52
CA GLN A 313 -2.37 15.21 -0.75
C GLN A 313 -1.61 13.88 -0.84
N LEU A 314 -1.00 13.43 0.25
CA LEU A 314 -0.31 12.14 0.28
C LEU A 314 -1.29 10.96 0.17
N SER A 315 -2.45 11.04 0.82
CA SER A 315 -3.55 10.09 0.70
C SER A 315 -4.03 9.99 -0.76
N GLY A 316 -4.30 11.13 -1.40
CA GLY A 316 -4.69 11.18 -2.82
C GLY A 316 -3.61 10.64 -3.76
N ALA A 317 -2.33 10.98 -3.51
CA ALA A 317 -1.23 10.51 -4.34
C ALA A 317 -0.98 8.99 -4.24
N SER A 318 -1.32 8.38 -3.09
CA SER A 318 -1.14 6.94 -2.84
C SER A 318 -2.37 6.09 -3.13
N ASN A 319 -3.52 6.70 -3.46
CA ASN A 319 -4.83 6.06 -3.56
C ASN A 319 -5.24 5.30 -2.28
N ILE A 320 -4.75 5.72 -1.11
CA ILE A 320 -5.08 5.11 0.18
C ILE A 320 -5.80 6.14 1.05
N PRO A 321 -7.04 5.92 1.49
CA PRO A 321 -7.78 6.87 2.30
C PRO A 321 -7.06 7.24 3.58
N MET A 322 -7.26 8.48 4.06
CA MET A 322 -6.65 8.96 5.30
C MET A 322 -6.94 8.06 6.49
N VAL A 323 -8.17 7.54 6.58
CA VAL A 323 -8.58 6.60 7.63
C VAL A 323 -7.68 5.36 7.66
N ARG A 324 -7.36 4.81 6.48
CA ARG A 324 -6.53 3.61 6.35
C ARG A 324 -5.05 3.92 6.51
N LEU A 325 -4.58 5.05 5.94
CA LEU A 325 -3.17 5.44 5.93
C LEU A 325 -2.73 5.97 7.31
N PHE A 326 -3.51 6.87 7.92
CA PHE A 326 -3.17 7.54 9.19
C PHE A 326 -3.86 6.90 10.40
N GLY A 327 -4.95 6.15 10.20
CA GLY A 327 -5.77 5.61 11.29
C GLY A 327 -6.65 6.68 11.97
N GLN A 328 -6.92 7.78 11.29
CA GLN A 328 -7.74 8.89 11.79
C GLN A 328 -8.86 9.19 10.81
N SER A 329 -10.07 9.38 11.33
CA SER A 329 -11.18 9.83 10.51
C SER A 329 -10.93 11.26 10.01
N PRO A 330 -11.30 11.59 8.76
CA PRO A 330 -11.20 12.96 8.25
C PRO A 330 -12.08 13.89 9.08
N VAL A 331 -11.58 15.11 9.31
CA VAL A 331 -12.34 16.16 9.99
C VAL A 331 -13.30 16.79 8.95
N GLY A 332 -14.61 16.70 9.18
CA GLY A 332 -15.59 17.29 8.27
C GLY A 332 -16.99 16.69 8.38
N MET A 333 -17.90 17.09 7.47
CA MET A 333 -19.33 16.75 7.48
C MET A 333 -19.63 15.23 7.31
N ASN A 334 -18.72 14.45 6.75
CA ASN A 334 -18.81 12.97 6.61
C ASN A 334 -17.71 12.31 7.45
N ALA A 335 -17.78 12.50 8.77
CA ALA A 335 -16.73 12.12 9.71
C ALA A 335 -16.46 10.61 9.84
N THR A 336 -17.27 9.72 9.24
CA THR A 336 -17.09 8.27 9.37
C THR A 336 -16.00 7.71 8.46
N GLY A 337 -15.68 8.38 7.36
CA GLY A 337 -14.74 7.87 6.35
C GLY A 337 -15.18 6.55 5.68
N GLU A 338 -16.44 6.16 5.86
CA GLU A 338 -16.98 4.90 5.37
C GLU A 338 -17.05 4.87 3.83
N SER A 339 -17.52 5.95 3.22
CA SER A 339 -17.56 6.08 1.77
C SER A 339 -16.18 5.99 1.14
N ASP A 340 -15.16 6.60 1.79
CA ASP A 340 -13.78 6.55 1.33
C ASP A 340 -13.21 5.14 1.41
N LEU A 341 -13.56 4.40 2.48
CA LEU A 341 -13.17 3.00 2.63
C LEU A 341 -13.85 2.09 1.61
N ARG A 342 -15.14 2.33 1.28
CA ARG A 342 -15.84 1.59 0.22
C ARG A 342 -15.17 1.79 -1.14
N ASN A 343 -14.95 3.03 -1.53
CA ASN A 343 -14.25 3.36 -2.77
C ASN A 343 -12.85 2.74 -2.83
N TYR A 344 -12.14 2.71 -1.70
CA TYR A 344 -10.84 2.07 -1.62
C TYR A 344 -10.93 0.56 -1.79
N TYR A 345 -11.89 -0.10 -1.16
CA TYR A 345 -12.06 -1.55 -1.32
C TYR A 345 -12.56 -1.93 -2.71
N ASP A 346 -13.35 -1.08 -3.38
CA ASP A 346 -13.70 -1.27 -4.80
C ASP A 346 -12.45 -1.17 -5.69
N TYR A 347 -11.56 -0.21 -5.42
CA TYR A 347 -10.26 -0.12 -6.07
C TYR A 347 -9.42 -1.39 -5.83
N ILE A 348 -9.31 -1.86 -4.57
CA ILE A 348 -8.56 -3.08 -4.23
C ILE A 348 -9.18 -4.33 -4.90
N ALA A 349 -10.51 -4.42 -4.99
CA ALA A 349 -11.17 -5.50 -5.72
C ALA A 349 -10.82 -5.49 -7.20
N GLY A 350 -10.77 -4.31 -7.84
CA GLY A 350 -10.28 -4.16 -9.22
C GLY A 350 -8.82 -4.60 -9.37
N GLU A 351 -7.95 -4.29 -8.41
CA GLU A 351 -6.56 -4.75 -8.40
C GLU A 351 -6.45 -6.27 -8.19
N GLN A 352 -7.32 -6.87 -7.37
CA GLN A 352 -7.39 -8.34 -7.23
C GLN A 352 -7.74 -9.01 -8.55
N GLU A 353 -8.80 -8.53 -9.23
CA GLU A 353 -9.23 -9.07 -10.51
C GLU A 353 -8.15 -8.94 -11.59
N SER A 354 -7.52 -7.78 -11.71
CA SER A 354 -6.54 -7.51 -12.77
C SER A 354 -5.20 -8.20 -12.53
N THR A 355 -4.77 -8.36 -11.26
CA THR A 355 -3.42 -8.82 -10.91
C THR A 355 -3.39 -10.27 -10.45
N LEU A 356 -4.42 -10.74 -9.72
CA LEU A 356 -4.40 -12.03 -9.06
C LEU A 356 -5.31 -13.08 -9.70
N ARG A 357 -6.37 -12.72 -10.41
CA ARG A 357 -7.35 -13.68 -10.97
C ARG A 357 -6.68 -14.78 -11.79
N GLU A 358 -6.02 -14.41 -12.87
CA GLU A 358 -5.41 -15.37 -13.79
C GLU A 358 -4.26 -16.18 -13.15
N PRO A 359 -3.32 -15.57 -12.38
CA PRO A 359 -2.34 -16.34 -11.62
C PRO A 359 -2.95 -17.35 -10.64
N LEU A 360 -4.04 -16.99 -9.98
CA LEU A 360 -4.72 -17.89 -9.03
C LEU A 360 -5.45 -19.02 -9.75
N GLU A 361 -6.05 -18.78 -10.92
CA GLU A 361 -6.66 -19.83 -11.75
C GLU A 361 -5.60 -20.85 -12.22
N LEU A 362 -4.44 -20.36 -12.68
CA LEU A 362 -3.30 -21.23 -13.01
C LEU A 362 -2.84 -22.04 -11.80
N LEU A 363 -2.71 -21.40 -10.63
CA LEU A 363 -2.31 -22.09 -9.40
C LEU A 363 -3.37 -23.09 -8.95
N LEU A 364 -4.66 -22.80 -9.13
CA LEU A 364 -5.76 -23.71 -8.82
C LEU A 364 -5.67 -24.98 -9.66
N ASP A 365 -5.47 -24.88 -10.98
CA ASP A 365 -5.30 -26.05 -11.84
C ASP A 365 -4.06 -26.88 -11.44
N ILE A 366 -2.93 -26.23 -11.17
CA ILE A 366 -1.71 -26.88 -10.68
C ILE A 366 -1.95 -27.60 -9.36
N MET A 367 -2.65 -26.97 -8.42
CA MET A 367 -2.97 -27.57 -7.11
C MET A 367 -3.96 -28.73 -7.24
N CYS A 368 -4.97 -28.62 -8.11
CA CYS A 368 -5.89 -29.73 -8.39
C CYS A 368 -5.12 -30.95 -8.92
N ARG A 369 -4.26 -30.77 -9.91
CA ARG A 369 -3.45 -31.87 -10.45
C ARG A 369 -2.49 -32.45 -9.41
N SER A 370 -1.88 -31.60 -8.61
CA SER A 370 -0.92 -32.07 -7.59
C SER A 370 -1.59 -32.73 -6.39
N GLU A 371 -2.64 -32.18 -5.83
CA GLU A 371 -3.25 -32.70 -4.59
C GLU A 371 -4.36 -33.75 -4.88
N LEU A 372 -5.19 -33.51 -5.92
CA LEU A 372 -6.28 -34.40 -6.28
C LEU A 372 -5.88 -35.45 -7.33
N GLY A 373 -4.79 -35.18 -8.10
CA GLY A 373 -4.26 -36.07 -9.12
C GLY A 373 -4.81 -35.86 -10.54
N ALA A 374 -5.75 -34.94 -10.73
CA ALA A 374 -6.32 -34.58 -12.01
C ALA A 374 -6.82 -33.13 -12.01
N ALA A 375 -6.95 -32.54 -13.20
CA ALA A 375 -7.69 -31.29 -13.35
C ALA A 375 -9.15 -31.48 -13.00
N VAL A 376 -9.78 -30.43 -12.45
CA VAL A 376 -11.23 -30.39 -12.18
C VAL A 376 -11.85 -29.33 -13.10
N PRO A 377 -12.37 -29.73 -14.27
CA PRO A 377 -12.99 -28.80 -15.20
C PRO A 377 -14.20 -28.11 -14.56
N GLY A 378 -14.30 -26.79 -14.69
CA GLY A 378 -15.38 -26.02 -14.09
C GLY A 378 -15.15 -25.68 -12.61
N ALA A 379 -13.95 -25.93 -12.05
CA ALA A 379 -13.55 -25.34 -10.79
C ALA A 379 -13.47 -23.83 -10.92
N THR A 380 -14.07 -23.11 -9.98
CA THR A 380 -14.08 -21.64 -9.94
C THR A 380 -13.41 -21.14 -8.66
N LEU A 381 -12.95 -19.91 -8.71
CA LEU A 381 -12.48 -19.17 -7.56
C LEU A 381 -13.07 -17.75 -7.61
N ASP A 382 -13.52 -17.27 -6.48
CA ASP A 382 -14.04 -15.91 -6.36
C ASP A 382 -13.42 -15.23 -5.15
N PHE A 383 -13.11 -13.93 -5.30
CA PHE A 383 -12.53 -13.18 -4.18
C PHE A 383 -13.59 -12.94 -3.11
N ALA A 384 -13.25 -13.26 -1.87
CA ALA A 384 -14.12 -12.96 -0.74
C ALA A 384 -14.29 -11.43 -0.58
N PRO A 385 -15.51 -10.95 -0.26
CA PRO A 385 -15.79 -9.52 -0.16
C PRO A 385 -14.89 -8.83 0.87
N LEU A 386 -14.24 -7.75 0.47
CA LEU A 386 -13.35 -6.95 1.33
C LEU A 386 -14.13 -6.12 2.35
N TRP A 387 -15.35 -5.71 2.00
CA TRP A 387 -16.27 -5.02 2.88
C TRP A 387 -17.23 -6.01 3.50
N GLN A 388 -17.13 -6.19 4.81
CA GLN A 388 -18.09 -7.01 5.55
C GLN A 388 -19.15 -6.10 6.15
N LEU A 389 -20.40 -6.36 5.81
CA LEU A 389 -21.54 -5.71 6.44
C LEU A 389 -21.52 -5.97 7.95
N SER A 390 -21.84 -4.96 8.74
CA SER A 390 -22.07 -5.15 10.17
C SER A 390 -23.20 -6.12 10.42
N GLY A 391 -23.29 -6.71 11.62
CA GLY A 391 -24.39 -7.59 11.97
C GLY A 391 -25.77 -6.96 11.79
N GLU A 392 -25.88 -5.66 12.07
CA GLU A 392 -27.11 -4.89 11.91
C GLU A 392 -27.44 -4.65 10.43
N GLU A 393 -26.46 -4.29 9.61
CA GLU A 393 -26.65 -4.13 8.16
C GLU A 393 -27.02 -5.45 7.50
N ARG A 394 -26.38 -6.57 7.90
CA ARG A 394 -26.74 -7.92 7.41
C ARG A 394 -28.18 -8.26 7.74
N ALA A 395 -28.60 -8.02 8.99
CA ALA A 395 -29.97 -8.29 9.42
C ALA A 395 -30.99 -7.43 8.67
N THR A 396 -30.69 -6.14 8.46
CA THR A 396 -31.55 -5.21 7.75
C THR A 396 -31.64 -5.58 6.27
N THR A 397 -30.51 -5.84 5.62
CA THR A 397 -30.45 -6.25 4.20
C THR A 397 -31.13 -7.61 4.00
N GLY A 398 -30.85 -8.58 4.86
CA GLY A 398 -31.48 -9.89 4.83
C GLY A 398 -33.00 -9.82 5.02
N GLY A 399 -33.48 -8.99 5.94
CA GLY A 399 -34.90 -8.70 6.12
C GLY A 399 -35.54 -8.12 4.85
N ALA A 400 -34.91 -7.12 4.25
CA ALA A 400 -35.41 -6.47 3.02
C ALA A 400 -35.44 -7.43 1.81
N ILE A 401 -34.44 -8.30 1.68
CA ILE A 401 -34.40 -9.36 0.65
C ILE A 401 -35.53 -10.34 0.88
N THR A 402 -35.69 -10.84 2.11
CA THR A 402 -36.77 -11.77 2.48
C THR A 402 -38.14 -11.19 2.18
N ASP A 403 -38.40 -9.97 2.62
CA ASP A 403 -39.69 -9.29 2.37
C ASP A 403 -39.95 -9.13 0.86
N THR A 404 -38.93 -8.84 0.07
CA THR A 404 -39.07 -8.69 -1.36
C THR A 404 -39.40 -10.01 -2.05
N ILE A 405 -38.75 -11.11 -1.66
CA ILE A 405 -38.99 -12.44 -2.19
C ILE A 405 -40.37 -12.94 -1.78
N ILE A 406 -40.78 -12.75 -0.51
CA ILE A 406 -42.10 -13.13 0.00
C ILE A 406 -43.20 -12.38 -0.78
N ARG A 407 -43.09 -11.06 -0.94
CA ARG A 407 -44.05 -10.26 -1.71
C ARG A 407 -44.15 -10.69 -3.16
N ALA A 408 -43.02 -11.02 -3.80
CA ALA A 408 -43.03 -11.53 -5.17
C ALA A 408 -43.73 -12.90 -5.28
N HIS A 409 -43.55 -13.75 -4.28
CA HIS A 409 -44.23 -15.03 -4.19
C HIS A 409 -45.74 -14.86 -3.93
N GLU A 410 -46.15 -14.04 -2.97
CA GLU A 410 -47.53 -13.71 -2.66
C GLU A 410 -48.28 -13.08 -3.84
N ALA A 411 -47.59 -12.26 -4.63
CA ALA A 411 -48.12 -11.70 -5.86
C ALA A 411 -48.22 -12.71 -7.02
N GLY A 412 -47.80 -13.97 -6.81
CA GLY A 412 -47.81 -15.01 -7.85
C GLY A 412 -46.79 -14.87 -8.96
N LEU A 413 -45.80 -14.00 -8.78
CA LEU A 413 -44.76 -13.73 -9.79
C LEU A 413 -43.69 -14.82 -9.84
N ILE A 414 -43.40 -15.47 -8.71
CA ILE A 414 -42.41 -16.54 -8.59
C ILE A 414 -43.02 -17.79 -7.85
N GLN A 415 -42.53 -18.96 -8.24
CA GLN A 415 -42.94 -20.22 -7.61
C GLN A 415 -42.16 -20.40 -6.29
N PRO A 416 -42.72 -21.19 -5.29
CA PRO A 416 -42.08 -21.43 -4.03
C PRO A 416 -40.63 -21.95 -4.12
N GLN A 417 -40.37 -22.84 -5.07
CA GLN A 417 -39.01 -23.35 -5.33
C GLN A 417 -38.06 -22.26 -5.81
N THR A 418 -38.52 -21.35 -6.68
CA THR A 418 -37.74 -20.23 -7.14
C THR A 418 -37.46 -19.25 -6.01
N ALA A 419 -38.48 -18.99 -5.16
CA ALA A 419 -38.33 -18.15 -3.98
C ALA A 419 -37.26 -18.70 -3.00
N LEU A 420 -37.24 -20.00 -2.75
CA LEU A 420 -36.24 -20.66 -1.90
C LEU A 420 -34.84 -20.60 -2.53
N ARG A 421 -34.71 -20.77 -3.85
CA ARG A 421 -33.43 -20.66 -4.54
C ARG A 421 -32.89 -19.23 -4.50
N GLU A 422 -33.73 -18.23 -4.73
CA GLU A 422 -33.37 -16.83 -4.58
C GLU A 422 -32.95 -16.48 -3.16
N MET A 423 -33.71 -16.99 -2.14
CA MET A 423 -33.35 -16.82 -0.74
C MET A 423 -31.97 -17.43 -0.42
N GLN A 424 -31.68 -18.63 -0.90
CA GLN A 424 -30.42 -19.30 -0.69
C GLN A 424 -29.28 -18.50 -1.38
N GLN A 425 -29.46 -18.17 -2.66
CA GLN A 425 -28.45 -17.49 -3.45
C GLN A 425 -28.13 -16.08 -2.93
N LEU A 426 -29.16 -15.30 -2.58
CA LEU A 426 -28.99 -13.95 -2.05
C LEU A 426 -28.61 -13.93 -0.56
N GLY A 427 -28.92 -15.01 0.17
CA GLY A 427 -28.58 -15.15 1.59
C GLY A 427 -27.18 -15.68 1.84
N GLU A 428 -26.61 -16.43 0.92
CA GLU A 428 -25.26 -17.00 1.05
C GLU A 428 -24.18 -15.94 1.34
N PRO A 429 -24.12 -14.80 0.64
CA PRO A 429 -23.16 -13.73 0.93
C PRO A 429 -23.39 -13.04 2.29
N LEU A 430 -24.61 -13.16 2.83
CA LEU A 430 -24.99 -12.61 4.14
C LEU A 430 -24.79 -13.61 5.27
N GLY A 431 -24.47 -14.87 4.95
CA GLY A 431 -24.41 -15.98 5.91
C GLY A 431 -25.78 -16.36 6.48
N MET A 432 -26.86 -16.15 5.69
CA MET A 432 -28.22 -16.44 6.04
C MET A 432 -28.79 -17.57 5.16
N TRP A 433 -29.73 -18.34 5.68
CA TRP A 433 -30.42 -19.46 4.97
C TRP A 433 -29.48 -20.51 4.36
N THR A 434 -28.30 -20.70 4.95
CA THR A 434 -27.29 -21.67 4.49
C THR A 434 -27.69 -23.15 4.66
N ASN A 435 -28.78 -23.44 5.40
CA ASN A 435 -29.22 -24.78 5.69
C ASN A 435 -30.41 -25.23 4.84
N ILE A 436 -30.76 -24.49 3.76
CA ILE A 436 -31.82 -24.94 2.84
C ILE A 436 -31.30 -26.15 2.07
N SER A 437 -32.00 -27.30 2.22
CA SER A 437 -31.59 -28.57 1.63
C SER A 437 -32.39 -28.90 0.35
N GLU A 438 -31.93 -29.90 -0.40
CA GLU A 438 -32.66 -30.43 -1.57
C GLU A 438 -34.04 -30.98 -1.17
N GLU A 439 -34.21 -31.45 0.06
CA GLU A 439 -35.49 -31.89 0.59
C GLU A 439 -36.49 -30.73 0.76
N ASP A 440 -35.99 -29.54 1.14
CA ASP A 440 -36.81 -28.33 1.25
C ASP A 440 -37.32 -27.87 -0.12
N PHE A 441 -36.43 -27.94 -1.15
CA PHE A 441 -36.83 -27.66 -2.53
C PHE A 441 -37.87 -28.64 -3.07
N ALA A 442 -37.76 -29.92 -2.71
CA ALA A 442 -38.74 -30.93 -3.09
C ALA A 442 -40.08 -30.75 -2.34
N ALA A 443 -40.00 -30.38 -1.07
CA ALA A 443 -41.21 -30.10 -0.26
C ALA A 443 -41.97 -28.86 -0.75
N ALA A 444 -41.27 -27.86 -1.24
CA ALA A 444 -41.89 -26.65 -1.77
C ALA A 444 -42.67 -26.82 -3.09
N THR A 445 -42.62 -28.01 -3.71
CA THR A 445 -43.49 -28.38 -4.84
C THR A 445 -44.88 -28.85 -4.44
N VAL A 446 -45.07 -29.21 -3.18
CA VAL A 446 -46.36 -29.68 -2.66
C VAL A 446 -47.18 -28.46 -2.22
N PRO A 447 -48.41 -28.25 -2.69
CA PRO A 447 -49.28 -27.18 -2.20
C PRO A 447 -49.44 -27.29 -0.67
N MET A 448 -49.06 -26.22 0.04
CA MET A 448 -49.23 -26.19 1.50
C MET A 448 -50.72 -26.36 1.84
N PRO A 449 -51.10 -27.25 2.74
CA PRO A 449 -52.47 -27.35 3.18
C PRO A 449 -52.93 -26.00 3.76
N PRO A 450 -54.18 -25.57 3.51
CA PRO A 450 -54.68 -24.31 4.00
C PRO A 450 -54.46 -24.21 5.52
N ALA A 451 -53.97 -23.06 5.97
CA ALA A 451 -53.74 -22.81 7.38
C ALA A 451 -55.04 -23.11 8.17
N PRO A 452 -54.96 -23.77 9.35
CA PRO A 452 -56.13 -24.02 10.13
C PRO A 452 -56.82 -22.69 10.48
N GLU A 453 -58.09 -22.56 10.09
CA GLU A 453 -58.91 -21.41 10.45
C GLU A 453 -58.93 -21.25 11.96
N GLY A 454 -58.30 -20.25 12.51
CA GLY A 454 -58.35 -19.94 13.92
C GLY A 454 -57.14 -19.34 14.62
N LEU A 455 -55.99 -19.16 13.94
CA LEU A 455 -54.85 -18.43 14.50
C LEU A 455 -54.74 -17.07 13.89
N ALA A 456 -55.43 -16.07 14.50
CA ALA A 456 -55.20 -14.68 14.21
C ALA A 456 -53.72 -14.32 14.59
N PRO A 457 -52.97 -13.57 13.78
CA PRO A 457 -51.65 -13.15 14.16
C PRO A 457 -51.66 -12.31 15.43
N PRO A 458 -50.74 -12.51 16.38
CA PRO A 458 -50.67 -11.74 17.59
C PRO A 458 -50.32 -10.28 17.23
N GLY A 459 -51.27 -9.35 17.37
CA GLY A 459 -51.03 -7.94 17.24
C GLY A 459 -51.97 -7.10 16.37
N ALA A 460 -53.11 -7.65 15.95
CA ALA A 460 -54.16 -6.81 15.35
C ALA A 460 -54.82 -5.94 16.45
N PRO A 461 -54.86 -4.61 16.34
CA PRO A 461 -55.60 -3.79 17.32
C PRO A 461 -57.09 -4.04 17.18
N ASP A 462 -57.79 -4.19 18.35
CA ASP A 462 -59.24 -4.33 18.44
C ASP A 462 -59.93 -3.18 17.67
N GLU A 463 -60.78 -3.54 16.71
CA GLU A 463 -61.70 -2.59 16.10
C GLU A 463 -62.71 -2.09 17.15
N PRO A 464 -63.00 -0.79 17.25
CA PRO A 464 -63.97 -0.27 18.16
C PRO A 464 -65.39 -0.72 17.72
N LYS A 465 -66.15 -1.34 18.61
CA LYS A 465 -67.56 -1.70 18.41
C LYS A 465 -68.40 -0.45 18.17
N PRO A 466 -69.29 -0.46 17.17
CA PRO A 466 -70.21 0.68 16.94
C PRO A 466 -71.24 0.79 18.11
N ILE A 467 -71.47 2.04 18.54
CA ILE A 467 -72.50 2.43 19.51
C ILE A 467 -73.87 2.41 18.84
#